data_8359206b0ce90d826ba151b688bc50d6
#
_entry.id   8359206b0ce90d826ba151b688bc50d6
#
_cell.length_a   1.000
_cell.length_b   1.000
_cell.length_c   1.000
_cell.angle_alpha   90.00
_cell.angle_beta   90.00
_cell.angle_gamma   90.00
#
_symmetry.space_group_name_H-M   'P 1'
#
loop_
_entity.id
_entity.type
_entity.pdbx_description
1 polymer ?
#
loop_
_entity_poly.entity_id
_entity_poly.type
_entity_poly.pdbx_seq_one_letter_code
_entity_poly.pdbx_strand_id
1 'polypeptide(L)'
;MKEQKQSGRLTDTITPLPFKGVIFDMDGTLIVSTESDYFAWKKIFTNYGKKLSYEDYQPLLGIRSANVIKEYIGITGEEDVKRILKEKFDYFVELITANPIKPVEAAEAFLKSLQSHPVKVALATSSRKEKMQMVLQQLNFLQYFDAIVTGDEVENSKPAPDIFLKAAERLGLSAKDCMVVEDGPIGVAAAKNAKMKCVAIAETHRADKLHQADVVIDSYENADFIEICQKLASSP
;
A
#
# COMPACT_ATOMS: atom_id res chain seq x y z
N MET A 1 -63.82 0.51 -19.14
CA MET A 1 -62.43 0.68 -19.60
C MET A 1 -61.60 1.01 -18.39
N LYS A 2 -60.78 0.07 -17.92
CA LYS A 2 -59.82 0.28 -16.81
C LYS A 2 -58.44 0.21 -17.44
N GLU A 3 -57.76 1.37 -17.44
CA GLU A 3 -56.35 1.45 -17.86
C GLU A 3 -55.48 0.79 -16.81
N GLN A 4 -54.77 -0.28 -17.19
CA GLN A 4 -53.72 -0.88 -16.42
C GLN A 4 -52.44 -0.02 -16.59
N LYS A 5 -52.04 0.68 -15.53
CA LYS A 5 -50.69 1.28 -15.45
C LYS A 5 -49.69 0.14 -15.32
N GLN A 6 -48.91 -0.10 -16.35
CA GLN A 6 -47.69 -0.89 -16.30
C GLN A 6 -46.67 -0.13 -15.46
N SER A 7 -46.37 -0.62 -14.24
CA SER A 7 -45.21 -0.21 -13.49
C SER A 7 -43.96 -0.81 -14.13
N GLY A 8 -43.26 -0.02 -14.93
CA GLY A 8 -41.93 -0.38 -15.40
C GLY A 8 -41.01 -0.54 -14.20
N ARG A 9 -40.58 -1.77 -13.91
CA ARG A 9 -39.43 -2.02 -13.05
C ARG A 9 -38.21 -1.45 -13.80
N LEU A 10 -37.65 -0.39 -13.27
CA LEU A 10 -36.27 -0.01 -13.56
C LEU A 10 -35.38 -1.18 -13.08
N THR A 11 -34.98 -2.04 -14.00
CA THR A 11 -33.85 -2.93 -13.75
C THR A 11 -32.63 -2.01 -13.79
N ASP A 12 -32.16 -1.64 -12.59
CA ASP A 12 -30.83 -1.06 -12.44
C ASP A 12 -29.86 -2.04 -13.06
N THR A 13 -29.43 -1.78 -14.27
CA THR A 13 -28.32 -2.47 -14.91
C THR A 13 -27.08 -2.07 -14.13
N ILE A 14 -26.72 -2.87 -13.11
CA ILE A 14 -25.47 -2.73 -12.39
C ILE A 14 -24.38 -2.91 -13.45
N THR A 15 -23.77 -1.81 -13.87
CA THR A 15 -22.61 -1.87 -14.77
C THR A 15 -21.53 -2.70 -14.06
N PRO A 16 -21.04 -3.79 -14.66
CA PRO A 16 -20.03 -4.61 -14.00
C PRO A 16 -18.80 -3.75 -13.69
N LEU A 17 -18.30 -3.87 -12.47
CA LEU A 17 -17.08 -3.18 -12.07
C LEU A 17 -15.91 -3.64 -12.94
N PRO A 18 -15.05 -2.72 -13.42
CA PRO A 18 -13.91 -3.06 -14.26
C PRO A 18 -12.84 -3.84 -13.50
N PHE A 19 -12.86 -3.77 -12.17
CA PHE A 19 -11.91 -4.47 -11.29
C PHE A 19 -12.64 -5.40 -10.33
N LYS A 20 -12.00 -6.54 -10.05
CA LYS A 20 -12.46 -7.57 -9.11
C LYS A 20 -11.58 -7.61 -7.85
N GLY A 21 -10.42 -6.95 -7.87
CA GLY A 21 -9.47 -6.87 -6.77
C GLY A 21 -8.92 -5.47 -6.58
N VAL A 22 -8.75 -5.10 -5.31
CA VAL A 22 -8.05 -3.88 -4.88
C VAL A 22 -6.88 -4.29 -4.01
N ILE A 23 -5.66 -3.89 -4.39
CA ILE A 23 -4.44 -4.26 -3.68
C ILE A 23 -3.84 -2.98 -3.10
N PHE A 24 -3.75 -2.91 -1.78
CA PHE A 24 -3.21 -1.75 -1.07
C PHE A 24 -1.74 -1.97 -0.69
N ASP A 25 -0.92 -0.94 -0.85
CA ASP A 25 0.26 -0.80 -0.02
C ASP A 25 -0.14 -0.46 1.43
N MET A 26 0.82 -0.47 2.34
CA MET A 26 0.59 -0.24 3.77
C MET A 26 1.11 1.12 4.25
N ASP A 27 2.42 1.29 4.17
CA ASP A 27 3.14 2.42 4.78
C ASP A 27 2.98 3.70 3.93
N GLY A 28 2.32 4.73 4.45
CA GLY A 28 1.97 5.93 3.70
C GLY A 28 0.65 5.83 2.91
N THR A 29 0.18 4.61 2.68
CA THR A 29 -1.09 4.36 1.97
C THR A 29 -2.24 4.14 2.95
N LEU A 30 -2.08 3.28 3.94
CA LEU A 30 -3.12 2.97 4.94
C LEU A 30 -2.76 3.47 6.34
N ILE A 31 -1.48 3.62 6.63
CA ILE A 31 -0.96 4.00 7.94
C ILE A 31 0.07 5.12 7.83
N VAL A 32 0.07 6.01 8.82
CA VAL A 32 1.06 7.08 8.95
C VAL A 32 2.23 6.56 9.78
N SER A 33 3.23 5.96 9.11
CA SER A 33 4.41 5.35 9.76
C SER A 33 5.73 6.04 9.43
N THR A 34 5.73 7.01 8.52
CA THR A 34 6.93 7.64 7.93
C THR A 34 7.86 8.25 8.97
N GLU A 35 7.32 8.95 9.97
CA GLU A 35 8.13 9.59 11.00
C GLU A 35 8.81 8.56 11.91
N SER A 36 8.07 7.56 12.39
CA SER A 36 8.63 6.49 13.24
C SER A 36 9.66 5.66 12.48
N ASP A 37 9.41 5.38 11.19
CA ASP A 37 10.35 4.65 10.34
C ASP A 37 11.63 5.46 10.09
N TYR A 38 11.52 6.78 9.84
CA TYR A 38 12.66 7.69 9.73
C TYR A 38 13.53 7.68 10.97
N PHE A 39 12.95 7.84 12.16
CA PHE A 39 13.73 7.87 13.39
C PHE A 39 14.39 6.52 13.67
N ALA A 40 13.73 5.41 13.40
CA ALA A 40 14.34 4.09 13.49
C ALA A 40 15.54 3.96 12.54
N TRP A 41 15.41 4.36 11.27
CA TRP A 41 16.53 4.38 10.33
C TRP A 41 17.64 5.34 10.75
N LYS A 42 17.30 6.55 11.17
CA LYS A 42 18.30 7.54 11.66
C LYS A 42 19.14 6.96 12.79
N LYS A 43 18.52 6.23 13.72
CA LYS A 43 19.24 5.54 14.81
C LYS A 43 20.19 4.49 14.25
N ILE A 44 19.74 3.64 13.34
CA ILE A 44 20.57 2.61 12.71
C ILE A 44 21.74 3.24 11.96
N PHE A 45 21.50 4.22 11.08
CA PHE A 45 22.58 4.90 10.38
C PHE A 45 23.62 5.47 11.34
N THR A 46 23.18 6.10 12.43
CA THR A 46 24.08 6.65 13.47
C THR A 46 24.91 5.55 14.13
N ASN A 47 24.32 4.41 14.47
CA ASN A 47 25.04 3.27 15.08
C ASN A 47 26.15 2.71 14.16
N TYR A 48 25.98 2.88 12.85
CA TYR A 48 26.95 2.46 11.83
C TYR A 48 27.80 3.63 11.29
N GLY A 49 27.92 4.74 12.06
CA GLY A 49 28.79 5.87 11.75
C GLY A 49 28.34 6.73 10.57
N LYS A 50 27.09 6.61 10.15
CA LYS A 50 26.51 7.37 9.04
C LYS A 50 25.49 8.40 9.55
N LYS A 51 25.29 9.45 8.78
CA LYS A 51 24.23 10.44 9.01
C LYS A 51 23.09 10.16 8.05
N LEU A 52 21.87 10.40 8.49
CA LEU A 52 20.67 10.35 7.68
C LEU A 52 19.82 11.59 7.97
N SER A 53 19.75 12.50 7.01
CA SER A 53 18.80 13.61 7.04
C SER A 53 17.41 13.12 6.61
N TYR A 54 16.37 13.90 6.85
CA TYR A 54 15.03 13.56 6.36
C TYR A 54 14.97 13.60 4.83
N GLU A 55 15.72 14.48 4.20
CA GLU A 55 15.82 14.56 2.74
C GLU A 55 16.48 13.31 2.14
N ASP A 56 17.57 12.81 2.77
CA ASP A 56 18.22 11.56 2.36
C ASP A 56 17.37 10.32 2.62
N TYR A 57 16.43 10.38 3.56
CA TYR A 57 15.52 9.29 3.86
C TYR A 57 14.39 9.15 2.82
N GLN A 58 13.93 10.23 2.23
CA GLN A 58 12.80 10.19 1.29
C GLN A 58 12.99 9.19 0.14
N PRO A 59 14.18 9.10 -0.51
CA PRO A 59 14.43 8.10 -1.54
C PRO A 59 14.41 6.64 -1.06
N LEU A 60 14.47 6.41 0.26
CA LEU A 60 14.45 5.07 0.85
C LEU A 60 13.03 4.54 1.09
N LEU A 61 12.03 5.42 1.00
CA LEU A 61 10.62 5.03 1.16
C LEU A 61 10.22 3.98 0.13
N GLY A 62 9.54 2.93 0.59
CA GLY A 62 9.11 1.82 -0.25
C GLY A 62 10.19 0.78 -0.57
N ILE A 63 11.48 1.06 -0.31
CA ILE A 63 12.57 0.10 -0.49
C ILE A 63 12.55 -0.92 0.66
N ARG A 64 12.79 -2.20 0.32
CA ARG A 64 12.95 -3.26 1.32
C ARG A 64 14.10 -2.95 2.27
N SER A 65 13.87 -3.03 3.57
CA SER A 65 14.88 -2.70 4.60
C SER A 65 16.21 -3.43 4.43
N ALA A 66 16.20 -4.69 3.98
CA ALA A 66 17.44 -5.43 3.72
C ALA A 66 18.28 -4.80 2.59
N ASN A 67 17.63 -4.24 1.57
CA ASN A 67 18.32 -3.54 0.48
C ASN A 67 18.90 -2.21 0.96
N VAL A 68 18.16 -1.47 1.80
CA VAL A 68 18.69 -0.24 2.43
C VAL A 68 19.97 -0.53 3.21
N ILE A 69 20.00 -1.63 3.99
CA ILE A 69 21.21 -2.02 4.74
C ILE A 69 22.37 -2.31 3.80
N LYS A 70 22.12 -3.10 2.75
CA LYS A 70 23.17 -3.51 1.81
C LYS A 70 23.72 -2.34 0.99
N GLU A 71 22.85 -1.51 0.46
CA GLU A 71 23.21 -0.46 -0.50
C GLU A 71 23.71 0.83 0.18
N TYR A 72 23.07 1.22 1.30
CA TYR A 72 23.34 2.53 1.92
C TYR A 72 24.20 2.41 3.19
N ILE A 73 24.10 1.30 3.94
CA ILE A 73 25.00 1.06 5.09
C ILE A 73 26.26 0.33 4.62
N GLY A 74 26.15 -0.52 3.59
CA GLY A 74 27.29 -1.25 3.01
C GLY A 74 27.56 -2.58 3.68
N ILE A 75 26.58 -3.15 4.39
CA ILE A 75 26.67 -4.45 5.06
C ILE A 75 25.90 -5.48 4.25
N THR A 76 26.62 -6.53 3.81
CA THR A 76 26.06 -7.55 2.90
C THR A 76 25.97 -8.94 3.53
N GLY A 77 26.67 -9.20 4.66
CA GLY A 77 26.64 -10.48 5.38
C GLY A 77 25.21 -10.78 5.90
N GLU A 78 24.67 -11.95 5.57
CA GLU A 78 23.28 -12.30 5.89
C GLU A 78 22.95 -12.18 7.38
N GLU A 79 23.83 -12.69 8.26
CA GLU A 79 23.60 -12.65 9.72
C GLU A 79 23.65 -11.22 10.26
N ASP A 80 24.55 -10.37 9.72
CA ASP A 80 24.61 -8.96 10.09
C ASP A 80 23.37 -8.20 9.62
N VAL A 81 22.91 -8.46 8.39
CA VAL A 81 21.68 -7.90 7.86
C VAL A 81 20.48 -8.29 8.75
N LYS A 82 20.35 -9.55 9.14
CA LYS A 82 19.29 -10.01 10.04
C LYS A 82 19.35 -9.31 11.41
N ARG A 83 20.56 -9.18 11.96
CA ARG A 83 20.77 -8.48 13.25
C ARG A 83 20.34 -7.00 13.15
N ILE A 84 20.74 -6.31 12.10
CA ILE A 84 20.39 -4.89 11.90
C ILE A 84 18.87 -4.71 11.66
N LEU A 85 18.26 -5.63 10.92
CA LEU A 85 16.81 -5.63 10.72
C LEU A 85 16.06 -5.77 12.05
N LYS A 86 16.56 -6.65 12.94
CA LYS A 86 16.00 -6.81 14.28
C LYS A 86 16.21 -5.53 15.11
N GLU A 87 17.42 -4.97 15.13
CA GLU A 87 17.74 -3.74 15.83
C GLU A 87 16.83 -2.58 15.37
N LYS A 88 16.67 -2.40 14.06
CA LYS A 88 15.75 -1.40 13.52
C LYS A 88 14.31 -1.63 13.97
N PHE A 89 13.86 -2.88 13.96
CA PHE A 89 12.51 -3.23 14.38
C PHE A 89 12.28 -2.93 15.86
N ASP A 90 13.25 -3.28 16.72
CA ASP A 90 13.18 -3.00 18.15
C ASP A 90 13.04 -1.47 18.40
N TYR A 91 13.81 -0.63 17.72
CA TYR A 91 13.66 0.84 17.80
C TYR A 91 12.31 1.32 17.27
N PHE A 92 11.84 0.74 16.18
CA PHE A 92 10.52 1.08 15.65
C PHE A 92 9.43 0.77 16.69
N VAL A 93 9.50 -0.38 17.36
CA VAL A 93 8.56 -0.76 18.42
C VAL A 93 8.59 0.23 19.59
N GLU A 94 9.78 0.63 20.05
CA GLU A 94 9.93 1.64 21.10
C GLU A 94 9.22 2.94 20.71
N LEU A 95 9.43 3.43 19.49
CA LEU A 95 8.84 4.66 18.99
C LEU A 95 7.31 4.60 18.93
N ILE A 96 6.75 3.51 18.40
CA ILE A 96 5.28 3.38 18.26
C ILE A 96 4.60 2.97 19.56
N THR A 97 5.34 2.49 20.56
CA THR A 97 4.83 2.29 21.91
C THR A 97 4.60 3.66 22.59
N ALA A 98 5.52 4.60 22.37
CA ALA A 98 5.39 5.96 22.88
C ALA A 98 4.37 6.80 22.08
N ASN A 99 4.35 6.64 20.76
CA ASN A 99 3.47 7.36 19.83
C ASN A 99 2.81 6.34 18.89
N PRO A 100 1.63 5.82 19.23
CA PRO A 100 0.95 4.80 18.43
C PRO A 100 0.72 5.23 16.98
N ILE A 101 0.92 4.29 16.05
CA ILE A 101 0.64 4.48 14.62
C ILE A 101 -0.84 4.83 14.44
N LYS A 102 -1.11 5.79 13.57
CA LYS A 102 -2.45 6.18 13.18
C LYS A 102 -2.74 5.72 11.76
N PRO A 103 -4.01 5.44 11.43
CA PRO A 103 -4.40 5.27 10.04
C PRO A 103 -4.21 6.59 9.28
N VAL A 104 -3.99 6.49 7.97
CA VAL A 104 -4.19 7.62 7.06
C VAL A 104 -5.64 8.07 7.17
N GLU A 105 -5.87 9.37 7.09
CA GLU A 105 -7.20 9.95 7.27
C GLU A 105 -8.24 9.30 6.33
N ALA A 106 -9.37 8.90 6.89
CA ALA A 106 -10.46 8.19 6.23
C ALA A 106 -10.10 6.82 5.58
N ALA A 107 -8.87 6.29 5.72
CA ALA A 107 -8.49 5.00 5.15
C ALA A 107 -9.38 3.85 5.64
N GLU A 108 -9.73 3.83 6.92
CA GLU A 108 -10.65 2.81 7.46
C GLU A 108 -12.05 2.90 6.85
N ALA A 109 -12.58 4.10 6.70
CA ALA A 109 -13.88 4.32 6.09
C ALA A 109 -13.90 3.86 4.62
N PHE A 110 -12.81 4.12 3.90
CA PHE A 110 -12.64 3.65 2.52
C PHE A 110 -12.56 2.12 2.46
N LEU A 111 -11.76 1.46 3.31
CA LEU A 111 -11.71 -0.01 3.40
C LEU A 111 -13.09 -0.62 3.72
N LYS A 112 -13.85 -0.01 4.64
CA LYS A 112 -15.23 -0.43 4.96
C LYS A 112 -16.17 -0.29 3.77
N SER A 113 -16.05 0.78 3.00
CA SER A 113 -16.90 1.00 1.81
C SER A 113 -16.71 -0.10 0.77
N LEU A 114 -15.48 -0.63 0.61
CA LEU A 114 -15.20 -1.72 -0.32
C LEU A 114 -15.98 -3.01 0.01
N GLN A 115 -16.32 -3.25 1.27
CA GLN A 115 -17.08 -4.43 1.69
C GLN A 115 -18.51 -4.45 1.12
N SER A 116 -19.04 -3.31 0.68
CA SER A 116 -20.34 -3.22 -0.01
C SER A 116 -20.27 -3.55 -1.50
N HIS A 117 -19.07 -3.79 -2.03
CA HIS A 117 -18.84 -4.08 -3.44
C HIS A 117 -18.33 -5.52 -3.64
N PRO A 118 -18.60 -6.16 -4.80
CA PRO A 118 -18.17 -7.52 -5.10
C PRO A 118 -16.68 -7.54 -5.51
N VAL A 119 -15.79 -7.00 -4.66
CA VAL A 119 -14.36 -6.95 -4.89
C VAL A 119 -13.61 -7.63 -3.74
N LYS A 120 -12.49 -8.26 -4.06
CA LYS A 120 -11.55 -8.80 -3.09
C LYS A 120 -10.51 -7.74 -2.73
N VAL A 121 -10.05 -7.75 -1.50
CA VAL A 121 -9.07 -6.77 -1.00
C VAL A 121 -7.80 -7.48 -0.55
N ALA A 122 -6.64 -7.03 -1.02
CA ALA A 122 -5.35 -7.53 -0.54
C ALA A 122 -4.46 -6.40 -0.02
N LEU A 123 -3.55 -6.79 0.87
CA LEU A 123 -2.41 -5.97 1.28
C LEU A 123 -1.14 -6.47 0.59
N ALA A 124 -0.30 -5.57 0.11
CA ALA A 124 0.99 -5.88 -0.51
C ALA A 124 2.05 -4.85 -0.08
N THR A 125 2.79 -5.16 1.00
CA THR A 125 3.74 -4.25 1.63
C THR A 125 5.19 -4.71 1.52
N SER A 126 6.12 -3.78 1.31
CA SER A 126 7.58 -4.04 1.44
C SER A 126 8.02 -4.29 2.88
N SER A 127 7.18 -3.99 3.85
CA SER A 127 7.43 -4.22 5.27
C SER A 127 7.48 -5.72 5.59
N ARG A 128 8.20 -6.07 6.65
CA ARG A 128 8.29 -7.44 7.16
C ARG A 128 6.99 -7.84 7.86
N LYS A 129 6.77 -9.14 7.91
CA LYS A 129 5.57 -9.73 8.51
C LYS A 129 5.34 -9.28 9.95
N GLU A 130 6.39 -9.21 10.76
CA GLU A 130 6.30 -8.81 12.17
C GLU A 130 5.77 -7.38 12.31
N LYS A 131 6.30 -6.41 11.53
CA LYS A 131 5.82 -5.02 11.52
C LYS A 131 4.37 -4.95 11.07
N MET A 132 4.06 -5.60 9.95
CA MET A 132 2.72 -5.62 9.38
C MET A 132 1.70 -6.17 10.40
N GLN A 133 1.97 -7.33 10.98
CA GLN A 133 1.06 -7.95 11.95
C GLN A 133 0.82 -7.04 13.16
N MET A 134 1.89 -6.53 13.78
CA MET A 134 1.79 -5.68 14.95
C MET A 134 0.95 -4.42 14.69
N VAL A 135 1.23 -3.71 13.60
CA VAL A 135 0.53 -2.45 13.30
C VAL A 135 -0.92 -2.68 12.90
N LEU A 136 -1.19 -3.67 12.04
CA LEU A 136 -2.56 -3.91 11.59
C LEU A 136 -3.44 -4.56 12.67
N GLN A 137 -2.85 -5.33 13.61
CA GLN A 137 -3.56 -5.80 14.79
C GLN A 137 -3.94 -4.64 15.72
N GLN A 138 -3.01 -3.71 15.99
CA GLN A 138 -3.28 -2.53 16.80
C GLN A 138 -4.44 -1.68 16.23
N LEU A 139 -4.52 -1.56 14.91
CA LEU A 139 -5.56 -0.79 14.21
C LEU A 139 -6.83 -1.61 13.92
N ASN A 140 -6.83 -2.92 14.20
CA ASN A 140 -7.90 -3.85 13.81
C ASN A 140 -8.17 -3.87 12.30
N PHE A 141 -7.13 -3.70 11.46
CA PHE A 141 -7.26 -3.63 10.00
C PHE A 141 -7.17 -4.99 9.30
N LEU A 142 -6.67 -6.03 9.98
CA LEU A 142 -6.50 -7.37 9.37
C LEU A 142 -7.80 -7.94 8.79
N GLN A 143 -8.94 -7.58 9.39
CA GLN A 143 -10.27 -8.05 8.97
C GLN A 143 -10.71 -7.56 7.59
N TYR A 144 -10.06 -6.55 7.02
CA TYR A 144 -10.43 -5.98 5.73
C TYR A 144 -9.79 -6.71 4.54
N PHE A 145 -8.84 -7.63 4.78
CA PHE A 145 -8.04 -8.24 3.71
C PHE A 145 -8.35 -9.72 3.51
N ASP A 146 -8.66 -10.09 2.27
CA ASP A 146 -8.79 -11.49 1.83
C ASP A 146 -7.41 -12.15 1.63
N ALA A 147 -6.37 -11.35 1.35
CA ALA A 147 -5.00 -11.82 1.18
C ALA A 147 -4.00 -10.78 1.66
N ILE A 148 -2.84 -11.24 2.15
CA ILE A 148 -1.74 -10.39 2.59
C ILE A 148 -0.44 -10.93 2.02
N VAL A 149 0.40 -10.04 1.45
CA VAL A 149 1.75 -10.33 0.99
C VAL A 149 2.72 -9.34 1.62
N THR A 150 3.79 -9.85 2.22
CA THR A 150 4.85 -9.04 2.85
C THR A 150 6.16 -9.12 2.07
N GLY A 151 7.07 -8.17 2.33
CA GLY A 151 8.37 -8.11 1.67
C GLY A 151 9.23 -9.37 1.86
N ASP A 152 8.97 -10.17 2.90
CA ASP A 152 9.69 -11.42 3.14
C ASP A 152 9.32 -12.55 2.18
N GLU A 153 8.23 -12.38 1.44
CA GLU A 153 7.62 -13.44 0.64
C GLU A 153 7.92 -13.34 -0.85
N VAL A 154 8.63 -12.31 -1.29
CA VAL A 154 8.97 -12.08 -2.69
C VAL A 154 10.48 -11.98 -2.87
N GLU A 155 10.96 -12.35 -4.04
CA GLU A 155 12.39 -12.29 -4.36
C GLU A 155 12.82 -10.85 -4.63
N ASN A 156 12.13 -10.18 -5.55
CA ASN A 156 12.46 -8.82 -5.96
C ASN A 156 11.54 -7.80 -5.27
N SER A 157 12.14 -6.74 -4.70
CA SER A 157 11.39 -5.63 -4.08
C SER A 157 10.92 -4.63 -5.14
N LYS A 158 9.93 -3.81 -4.77
CA LYS A 158 9.54 -2.64 -5.57
C LYS A 158 10.80 -1.87 -6.01
N PRO A 159 10.90 -1.44 -7.28
CA PRO A 159 9.84 -1.33 -8.30
C PRO A 159 9.57 -2.63 -9.10
N ALA A 160 10.13 -3.78 -8.74
CA ALA A 160 9.74 -5.05 -9.34
C ALA A 160 8.26 -5.36 -9.03
N PRO A 161 7.54 -6.03 -9.96
CA PRO A 161 6.09 -6.24 -9.84
C PRO A 161 5.72 -7.37 -8.88
N ASP A 162 6.70 -8.13 -8.38
CA ASP A 162 6.54 -9.43 -7.72
C ASP A 162 5.47 -9.41 -6.63
N ILE A 163 5.48 -8.36 -5.78
CA ILE A 163 4.58 -8.28 -4.63
C ILE A 163 3.12 -8.11 -5.04
N PHE A 164 2.86 -7.31 -6.07
CA PHE A 164 1.51 -7.09 -6.56
C PHE A 164 0.99 -8.28 -7.38
N LEU A 165 1.86 -8.91 -8.18
CA LEU A 165 1.53 -10.14 -8.90
C LEU A 165 1.18 -11.28 -7.93
N LYS A 166 1.97 -11.43 -6.85
CA LYS A 166 1.70 -12.43 -5.81
C LYS A 166 0.41 -12.14 -5.04
N ALA A 167 0.09 -10.86 -4.80
CA ALA A 167 -1.17 -10.49 -4.18
C ALA A 167 -2.38 -10.84 -5.07
N ALA A 168 -2.31 -10.54 -6.36
CA ALA A 168 -3.35 -10.93 -7.32
C ALA A 168 -3.51 -12.46 -7.39
N GLU A 169 -2.41 -13.22 -7.42
CA GLU A 169 -2.42 -14.69 -7.37
C GLU A 169 -3.14 -15.21 -6.12
N ARG A 170 -2.85 -14.65 -4.93
CA ARG A 170 -3.51 -15.02 -3.67
C ARG A 170 -5.00 -14.72 -3.66
N LEU A 171 -5.42 -13.65 -4.34
CA LEU A 171 -6.83 -13.35 -4.54
C LEU A 171 -7.50 -14.29 -5.55
N GLY A 172 -6.72 -15.08 -6.31
CA GLY A 172 -7.21 -15.90 -7.41
C GLY A 172 -7.66 -15.06 -8.61
N LEU A 173 -6.99 -13.92 -8.84
CA LEU A 173 -7.32 -12.96 -9.88
C LEU A 173 -6.14 -12.76 -10.84
N SER A 174 -6.44 -12.32 -12.07
CA SER A 174 -5.38 -11.88 -12.98
C SER A 174 -4.99 -10.42 -12.68
N ALA A 175 -3.76 -10.04 -13.03
CA ALA A 175 -3.26 -8.68 -12.82
C ALA A 175 -4.20 -7.61 -13.42
N LYS A 176 -4.74 -7.85 -14.62
CA LYS A 176 -5.65 -6.91 -15.29
C LYS A 176 -7.01 -6.71 -14.58
N ASP A 177 -7.40 -7.66 -13.74
CA ASP A 177 -8.64 -7.59 -12.97
C ASP A 177 -8.41 -6.88 -11.60
N CYS A 178 -7.16 -6.47 -11.32
CA CYS A 178 -6.77 -5.80 -10.08
C CYS A 178 -6.36 -4.35 -10.33
N MET A 179 -6.65 -3.50 -9.35
CA MET A 179 -6.07 -2.17 -9.23
C MET A 179 -5.19 -2.09 -7.98
N VAL A 180 -4.19 -1.22 -8.01
CA VAL A 180 -3.29 -0.96 -6.87
C VAL A 180 -3.59 0.42 -6.30
N VAL A 181 -3.53 0.54 -4.97
CA VAL A 181 -3.55 1.82 -4.25
C VAL A 181 -2.20 1.98 -3.56
N GLU A 182 -1.52 3.10 -3.82
CA GLU A 182 -0.13 3.37 -3.44
C GLU A 182 0.08 4.85 -3.11
N ASP A 183 1.17 5.20 -2.41
CA ASP A 183 1.50 6.59 -2.08
C ASP A 183 2.88 7.04 -2.60
N GLY A 184 3.70 6.10 -3.08
CA GLY A 184 5.10 6.34 -3.45
C GLY A 184 5.43 6.05 -4.92
N PRO A 185 6.38 6.81 -5.53
CA PRO A 185 6.79 6.62 -6.93
C PRO A 185 7.29 5.19 -7.23
N ILE A 186 8.03 4.59 -6.28
CA ILE A 186 8.57 3.23 -6.43
C ILE A 186 7.45 2.18 -6.49
N GLY A 187 6.42 2.35 -5.69
CA GLY A 187 5.28 1.45 -5.67
C GLY A 187 4.37 1.66 -6.88
N VAL A 188 4.15 2.91 -7.29
CA VAL A 188 3.45 3.20 -8.56
C VAL A 188 4.17 2.53 -9.73
N ALA A 189 5.51 2.65 -9.81
CA ALA A 189 6.28 1.96 -10.84
C ALA A 189 6.12 0.43 -10.77
N ALA A 190 6.08 -0.16 -9.57
CA ALA A 190 5.85 -1.60 -9.39
C ALA A 190 4.45 -2.02 -9.90
N ALA A 191 3.41 -1.23 -9.64
CA ALA A 191 2.06 -1.47 -10.15
C ALA A 191 2.03 -1.42 -11.68
N LYS A 192 2.69 -0.42 -12.29
CA LYS A 192 2.80 -0.31 -13.76
C LYS A 192 3.59 -1.47 -14.35
N ASN A 193 4.68 -1.91 -13.71
CA ASN A 193 5.45 -3.08 -14.11
C ASN A 193 4.63 -4.38 -14.00
N ALA A 194 3.70 -4.45 -13.04
CA ALA A 194 2.71 -5.54 -12.93
C ALA A 194 1.61 -5.47 -13.98
N LYS A 195 1.58 -4.41 -14.81
CA LYS A 195 0.49 -4.11 -15.76
C LYS A 195 -0.87 -3.95 -15.09
N MET A 196 -0.86 -3.41 -13.88
CA MET A 196 -2.06 -3.05 -13.13
C MET A 196 -2.35 -1.56 -13.26
N LYS A 197 -3.61 -1.18 -13.19
CA LYS A 197 -4.01 0.20 -12.99
C LYS A 197 -3.66 0.62 -11.57
N CYS A 198 -3.24 1.89 -11.40
CA CYS A 198 -2.75 2.41 -10.15
C CYS A 198 -3.46 3.71 -9.77
N VAL A 199 -4.01 3.73 -8.57
CA VAL A 199 -4.44 4.95 -7.88
C VAL A 199 -3.33 5.34 -6.91
N ALA A 200 -2.85 6.56 -6.99
CA ALA A 200 -1.92 7.08 -6.00
C ALA A 200 -2.64 8.04 -5.05
N ILE A 201 -2.34 7.92 -3.74
CA ILE A 201 -2.76 8.88 -2.73
C ILE A 201 -1.60 9.83 -2.39
N ALA A 202 -1.85 11.14 -2.43
CA ALA A 202 -0.82 12.15 -2.22
C ALA A 202 -0.58 12.44 -0.72
N GLU A 203 -0.38 11.39 0.07
CA GLU A 203 -0.14 11.48 1.53
C GLU A 203 1.34 11.72 1.84
N THR A 204 2.21 10.85 1.33
CA THR A 204 3.66 10.89 1.63
C THR A 204 4.43 11.71 0.60
N HIS A 205 3.95 11.71 -0.64
CA HIS A 205 4.56 12.39 -1.77
C HIS A 205 3.58 13.37 -2.42
N ARG A 206 4.13 14.48 -2.93
CA ARG A 206 3.35 15.44 -3.72
C ARG A 206 2.84 14.80 -5.01
N ALA A 207 1.66 15.19 -5.46
CA ALA A 207 1.01 14.68 -6.67
C ALA A 207 1.89 14.74 -7.94
N ASP A 208 2.77 15.76 -8.05
CA ASP A 208 3.69 15.90 -9.18
C ASP A 208 4.73 14.75 -9.26
N LYS A 209 5.00 14.07 -8.16
CA LYS A 209 5.88 12.90 -8.10
C LYS A 209 5.16 11.58 -8.44
N LEU A 210 3.84 11.59 -8.45
CA LEU A 210 2.99 10.42 -8.66
C LEU A 210 2.40 10.35 -10.08
N HIS A 211 2.95 11.11 -11.02
CA HIS A 211 2.45 11.29 -12.39
C HIS A 211 2.36 9.99 -13.23
N GLN A 212 3.02 8.92 -12.82
CA GLN A 212 2.91 7.61 -13.49
C GLN A 212 1.66 6.83 -13.07
N ALA A 213 0.97 7.23 -11.99
CA ALA A 213 -0.31 6.65 -11.61
C ALA A 213 -1.39 6.99 -12.63
N ASP A 214 -2.37 6.11 -12.80
CA ASP A 214 -3.50 6.35 -13.69
C ASP A 214 -4.49 7.39 -13.10
N VAL A 215 -4.59 7.43 -11.78
CA VAL A 215 -5.39 8.40 -11.02
C VAL A 215 -4.59 8.82 -9.79
N VAL A 216 -4.60 10.10 -9.44
CA VAL A 216 -4.08 10.62 -8.18
C VAL A 216 -5.24 11.20 -7.38
N ILE A 217 -5.33 10.83 -6.10
CA ILE A 217 -6.28 11.39 -5.14
C ILE A 217 -5.51 12.08 -4.01
N ASP A 218 -6.06 13.15 -3.48
CA ASP A 218 -5.42 13.90 -2.39
C ASP A 218 -5.69 13.27 -1.02
N SER A 219 -6.86 12.64 -0.84
CA SER A 219 -7.30 12.05 0.43
C SER A 219 -8.35 10.96 0.19
N TYR A 220 -8.53 10.05 1.15
CA TYR A 220 -9.67 9.11 1.15
C TYR A 220 -11.00 9.76 1.56
N GLU A 221 -11.02 10.95 2.16
CA GLU A 221 -12.24 11.60 2.68
C GLU A 221 -13.36 11.73 1.65
N ASN A 222 -12.99 12.04 0.40
CA ASN A 222 -13.93 12.23 -0.71
C ASN A 222 -13.74 11.17 -1.81
N ALA A 223 -13.05 10.07 -1.48
CA ALA A 223 -12.78 9.01 -2.43
C ALA A 223 -14.00 8.08 -2.57
N ASP A 224 -14.67 8.14 -3.70
CA ASP A 224 -15.72 7.18 -4.08
C ASP A 224 -15.12 6.08 -4.94
N PHE A 225 -15.31 4.83 -4.53
CA PHE A 225 -14.73 3.68 -5.23
C PHE A 225 -15.27 3.52 -6.66
N ILE A 226 -16.55 3.78 -6.88
CA ILE A 226 -17.16 3.66 -8.21
C ILE A 226 -16.61 4.76 -9.13
N GLU A 227 -16.47 5.98 -8.61
CA GLU A 227 -15.91 7.09 -9.37
C GLU A 227 -14.45 6.85 -9.75
N ILE A 228 -13.66 6.30 -8.83
CA ILE A 228 -12.28 5.87 -9.09
C ILE A 228 -12.24 4.81 -10.20
N CYS A 229 -13.09 3.79 -10.12
CA CYS A 229 -13.17 2.76 -11.14
C CYS A 229 -13.52 3.32 -12.53
N GLN A 230 -14.43 4.29 -12.61
CA GLN A 230 -14.80 4.96 -13.86
C GLN A 230 -13.63 5.78 -14.44
N LYS A 231 -12.92 6.52 -13.60
CA LYS A 231 -11.72 7.27 -14.01
C LYS A 231 -10.63 6.33 -14.54
N LEU A 232 -10.38 5.23 -13.85
CA LEU A 232 -9.40 4.22 -14.27
C LEU A 232 -9.78 3.51 -15.59
N ALA A 233 -11.07 3.25 -15.80
CA ALA A 233 -11.55 2.62 -17.03
C ALA A 233 -11.43 3.54 -18.26
N SER A 234 -11.46 4.86 -18.05
CA SER A 234 -11.32 5.87 -19.12
C SER A 234 -9.88 6.35 -19.32
N SER A 235 -8.96 6.00 -18.43
CA SER A 235 -7.55 6.33 -18.60
C SER A 235 -6.89 5.41 -19.64
N PRO A 236 -5.99 5.92 -20.50
CA PRO A 236 -5.37 5.19 -21.60
C PRO A 236 -4.54 3.99 -21.16
#